data_3a5be125a2a9d343d0395111e2bd6df9
#
_entry.id   3a5be125a2a9d343d0395111e2bd6df9
#
_cell.length_a   1.000
_cell.length_b   1.000
_cell.length_c   1.000
_cell.angle_alpha   90.00
_cell.angle_beta   90.00
_cell.angle_gamma   90.00
#
_symmetry.space_group_name_H-M   'P 1'
#
loop_
_entity.id
_entity.type
_entity.pdbx_description
1 polymer ?
#
loop_
_entity_poly.entity_id
_entity_poly.type
_entity_poly.pdbx_seq_one_letter_code
_entity_poly.pdbx_strand_id
1 'polypeptide(L)'
;LNMIDVYSQLNSEKERYFKKPPLAPKVYATPSPGFIKGEIDNALRSAGVTRKLTDAELIAFSDFYIGADKDYETASAEYSKNLDLANRLFPGAPDSISIPSTPSEELAAFAEQKFEPELAAQQRGIQEKNDLSFLFSSLVKAEKRFQGQSKIMRKFRAELATQLDWLIETHVDYNN
;
A
#
# COMPACT_ATOMS: atom_id res chain seq x y z
N LEU A 1 58.13 -15.76 28.15
CA LEU A 1 57.39 -15.18 27.01
C LEU A 1 57.67 -13.67 27.00
N ASN A 2 58.35 -13.21 25.97
CA ASN A 2 58.68 -11.79 25.82
C ASN A 2 57.43 -11.03 25.37
N MET A 3 57.15 -9.88 25.98
CA MET A 3 55.96 -9.06 25.63
C MET A 3 55.92 -8.70 24.14
N ILE A 4 57.07 -8.63 23.47
CA ILE A 4 57.20 -8.38 22.03
C ILE A 4 56.60 -9.55 21.22
N ASP A 5 56.77 -10.81 21.67
CA ASP A 5 56.24 -11.98 20.97
C ASP A 5 54.73 -12.07 21.11
N VAL A 6 54.17 -11.65 22.26
CA VAL A 6 52.72 -11.57 22.47
C VAL A 6 52.06 -10.51 21.59
N TYR A 7 52.67 -9.31 21.47
CA TYR A 7 52.20 -8.26 20.56
C TYR A 7 52.31 -8.66 19.11
N SER A 8 53.35 -9.38 18.72
CA SER A 8 53.52 -9.85 17.34
C SER A 8 52.47 -10.91 16.99
N GLN A 9 52.17 -11.83 17.92
CA GLN A 9 51.10 -12.82 17.73
C GLN A 9 49.72 -12.17 17.67
N LEU A 10 49.41 -11.22 18.56
CA LEU A 10 48.16 -10.48 18.55
C LEU A 10 47.95 -9.68 17.25
N ASN A 11 49.01 -9.07 16.74
CA ASN A 11 48.91 -8.37 15.44
C ASN A 11 48.73 -9.31 14.26
N SER A 12 49.42 -10.47 14.26
CA SER A 12 49.25 -11.46 13.17
C SER A 12 47.86 -12.12 13.21
N GLU A 13 47.27 -12.33 14.38
CA GLU A 13 45.88 -12.78 14.51
C GLU A 13 44.90 -11.68 14.12
N LYS A 14 45.12 -10.43 14.53
CA LYS A 14 44.35 -9.28 14.05
C LYS A 14 44.34 -9.21 12.54
N GLU A 15 45.48 -9.31 11.89
CA GLU A 15 45.57 -9.30 10.42
C GLU A 15 44.88 -10.50 9.78
N ARG A 16 44.88 -11.69 10.40
CA ARG A 16 44.12 -12.86 9.93
C ARG A 16 42.60 -12.64 10.05
N TYR A 17 42.13 -11.99 11.12
CA TYR A 17 40.71 -11.72 11.32
C TYR A 17 40.20 -10.57 10.43
N PHE A 18 41.03 -9.57 10.12
CA PHE A 18 40.66 -8.44 9.29
C PHE A 18 40.92 -8.64 7.78
N LYS A 19 41.72 -9.62 7.39
CA LYS A 19 41.88 -10.04 5.98
C LYS A 19 40.88 -11.14 5.59
N LYS A 20 39.62 -11.08 6.05
CA LYS A 20 38.59 -11.78 5.29
C LYS A 20 38.57 -11.16 3.89
N PRO A 21 38.71 -11.96 2.80
CA PRO A 21 38.55 -11.44 1.46
C PRO A 21 37.20 -10.70 1.44
N PRO A 22 37.12 -9.54 0.80
CA PRO A 22 35.85 -8.85 0.65
C PRO A 22 34.87 -9.87 0.10
N LEU A 23 33.78 -10.12 0.81
CA LEU A 23 32.69 -10.95 0.32
C LEU A 23 32.39 -10.42 -1.07
N ALA A 24 32.41 -11.30 -2.07
CA ALA A 24 32.01 -10.92 -3.42
C ALA A 24 30.69 -10.14 -3.32
N PRO A 25 30.56 -9.00 -4.03
CA PRO A 25 29.34 -8.22 -3.95
C PRO A 25 28.17 -9.15 -4.28
N LYS A 26 27.23 -9.25 -3.34
CA LYS A 26 26.03 -10.07 -3.51
C LYS A 26 25.28 -9.47 -4.70
N VAL A 27 25.20 -10.20 -5.79
CA VAL A 27 24.45 -9.75 -6.95
C VAL A 27 22.96 -9.84 -6.60
N TYR A 28 22.28 -8.72 -6.66
CA TYR A 28 20.83 -8.66 -6.47
C TYR A 28 20.13 -9.56 -7.50
N ALA A 29 19.32 -10.47 -7.02
CA ALA A 29 18.52 -11.36 -7.86
C ALA A 29 17.09 -10.80 -7.97
N THR A 30 16.78 -10.19 -9.12
CA THR A 30 15.44 -9.66 -9.37
C THR A 30 14.38 -10.76 -9.23
N PRO A 31 13.32 -10.53 -8.45
CA PRO A 31 12.21 -11.46 -8.31
C PRO A 31 11.55 -11.80 -9.66
N SER A 32 10.96 -12.98 -9.76
CA SER A 32 10.28 -13.39 -10.99
C SER A 32 9.08 -12.50 -11.31
N PRO A 33 8.76 -12.25 -12.59
CA PRO A 33 7.59 -11.43 -12.97
C PRO A 33 6.28 -11.95 -12.41
N GLY A 34 6.11 -13.27 -12.28
CA GLY A 34 4.92 -13.87 -11.68
C GLY A 34 4.79 -13.59 -10.19
N PHE A 35 5.91 -13.56 -9.47
CA PHE A 35 5.95 -13.20 -8.07
C PHE A 35 5.58 -11.72 -7.88
N ILE A 36 6.23 -10.81 -8.63
CA ILE A 36 5.94 -9.37 -8.59
C ILE A 36 4.47 -9.09 -8.86
N LYS A 37 3.89 -9.77 -9.87
CA LYS A 37 2.47 -9.63 -10.17
C LYS A 37 1.58 -10.07 -8.99
N GLY A 38 1.93 -11.16 -8.32
CA GLY A 38 1.20 -11.62 -7.12
C GLY A 38 1.23 -10.59 -6.00
N GLU A 39 2.38 -9.96 -5.74
CA GLU A 39 2.51 -8.89 -4.74
C GLU A 39 1.70 -7.64 -5.12
N ILE A 40 1.70 -7.25 -6.40
CA ILE A 40 0.88 -6.15 -6.90
C ILE A 40 -0.62 -6.45 -6.69
N ASP A 41 -1.08 -7.65 -7.07
CA ASP A 41 -2.46 -8.05 -6.89
C ASP A 41 -2.87 -8.04 -5.40
N ASN A 42 -1.98 -8.43 -4.49
CA ASN A 42 -2.20 -8.36 -3.05
C ASN A 42 -2.29 -6.91 -2.55
N ALA A 43 -1.37 -6.04 -2.96
CA ALA A 43 -1.35 -4.63 -2.58
C ALA A 43 -2.62 -3.90 -3.06
N LEU A 44 -3.06 -4.14 -4.29
CA LEU A 44 -4.29 -3.56 -4.82
C LEU A 44 -5.53 -4.03 -4.05
N ARG A 45 -5.57 -5.32 -3.72
CA ARG A 45 -6.67 -5.88 -2.91
C ARG A 45 -6.72 -5.26 -1.53
N SER A 46 -5.57 -5.07 -0.88
CA SER A 46 -5.48 -4.41 0.43
C SER A 46 -5.93 -2.96 0.36
N ALA A 47 -5.58 -2.23 -0.71
CA ALA A 47 -6.02 -0.87 -0.96
C ALA A 47 -7.51 -0.77 -1.39
N GLY A 48 -8.21 -1.90 -1.63
CA GLY A 48 -9.61 -1.89 -2.06
C GLY A 48 -9.81 -1.57 -3.55
N VAL A 49 -8.75 -1.65 -4.36
CA VAL A 49 -8.82 -1.40 -5.81
C VAL A 49 -9.30 -2.66 -6.52
N THR A 50 -10.43 -2.58 -7.21
CA THR A 50 -11.05 -3.72 -7.90
C THR A 50 -10.84 -3.72 -9.41
N ARG A 51 -10.47 -2.56 -9.99
CA ARG A 51 -10.20 -2.47 -11.42
C ARG A 51 -8.84 -3.07 -11.80
N LYS A 52 -8.72 -3.44 -13.06
CA LYS A 52 -7.42 -3.83 -13.62
C LYS A 52 -6.52 -2.61 -13.80
N LEU A 53 -5.23 -2.80 -13.56
CA LEU A 53 -4.22 -1.79 -13.88
C LEU A 53 -4.05 -1.65 -15.39
N THR A 54 -3.74 -0.45 -15.83
CA THR A 54 -3.21 -0.19 -17.17
C THR A 54 -1.78 -0.72 -17.27
N ASP A 55 -1.28 -0.94 -18.48
CA ASP A 55 0.10 -1.39 -18.70
C ASP A 55 1.13 -0.42 -18.08
N ALA A 56 0.88 0.89 -18.20
CA ALA A 56 1.75 1.91 -17.62
C ALA A 56 1.76 1.84 -16.07
N GLU A 57 0.60 1.63 -15.44
CA GLU A 57 0.52 1.44 -13.99
C GLU A 57 1.21 0.15 -13.57
N LEU A 58 1.01 -0.95 -14.30
CA LEU A 58 1.66 -2.23 -14.01
C LEU A 58 3.19 -2.11 -14.04
N ILE A 59 3.73 -1.39 -15.02
CA ILE A 59 5.17 -1.11 -15.10
C ILE A 59 5.60 -0.29 -13.88
N ALA A 60 4.89 0.81 -13.57
CA ALA A 60 5.25 1.66 -12.43
C ALA A 60 5.21 0.91 -11.09
N PHE A 61 4.25 0.02 -10.87
CA PHE A 61 4.17 -0.82 -9.69
C PHE A 61 5.30 -1.86 -9.65
N SER A 62 5.65 -2.44 -10.80
CA SER A 62 6.74 -3.40 -10.89
C SER A 62 8.09 -2.76 -10.59
N ASP A 63 8.36 -1.58 -11.16
CA ASP A 63 9.58 -0.82 -10.92
C ASP A 63 9.70 -0.39 -9.46
N PHE A 64 8.59 0.05 -8.87
CA PHE A 64 8.54 0.41 -7.45
C PHE A 64 8.88 -0.79 -6.57
N TYR A 65 8.24 -1.95 -6.82
CA TYR A 65 8.51 -3.17 -6.05
C TYR A 65 9.97 -3.60 -6.13
N ILE A 66 10.56 -3.60 -7.34
CA ILE A 66 11.97 -3.96 -7.55
C ILE A 66 12.89 -3.00 -6.78
N GLY A 67 12.58 -1.72 -6.78
CA GLY A 67 13.30 -0.70 -5.99
C GLY A 67 13.23 -1.00 -4.49
N ALA A 68 12.03 -1.15 -3.96
CA ALA A 68 11.78 -1.45 -2.54
C ALA A 68 12.45 -2.77 -2.09
N ASP A 69 12.42 -3.81 -2.92
CA ASP A 69 13.06 -5.10 -2.63
C ASP A 69 14.58 -4.98 -2.55
N LYS A 70 15.18 -4.21 -3.44
CA LYS A 70 16.63 -3.93 -3.44
C LYS A 70 17.04 -3.10 -2.20
N ASP A 71 16.25 -2.11 -1.85
CA ASP A 71 16.49 -1.27 -0.68
C ASP A 71 16.32 -2.07 0.62
N TYR A 72 15.33 -2.97 0.67
CA TYR A 72 15.12 -3.88 1.77
C TYR A 72 16.30 -4.86 1.95
N GLU A 73 16.87 -5.43 0.88
CA GLU A 73 18.07 -6.27 0.99
C GLU A 73 19.22 -5.52 1.67
N THR A 74 19.41 -4.24 1.29
CA THR A 74 20.46 -3.38 1.87
C THR A 74 20.16 -3.05 3.33
N ALA A 75 18.95 -2.58 3.63
CA ALA A 75 18.50 -2.22 4.98
C ALA A 75 18.49 -3.44 5.91
N SER A 76 18.06 -4.60 5.43
CA SER A 76 18.06 -5.86 6.20
C SER A 76 19.47 -6.32 6.55
N ALA A 77 20.44 -6.16 5.63
CA ALA A 77 21.84 -6.46 5.89
C ALA A 77 22.45 -5.53 6.94
N GLU A 78 22.11 -4.22 6.90
CA GLU A 78 22.54 -3.24 7.90
C GLU A 78 21.87 -3.49 9.26
N TYR A 79 20.58 -3.78 9.25
CA TYR A 79 19.85 -4.16 10.48
C TYR A 79 20.50 -5.36 11.16
N SER A 80 20.82 -6.40 10.41
CA SER A 80 21.47 -7.61 10.94
C SER A 80 22.84 -7.31 11.56
N LYS A 81 23.62 -6.43 10.94
CA LYS A 81 24.92 -5.98 11.50
C LYS A 81 24.74 -5.18 12.77
N ASN A 82 23.78 -4.25 12.78
CA ASN A 82 23.50 -3.40 13.93
C ASN A 82 22.94 -4.20 15.09
N LEU A 83 22.09 -5.19 14.82
CA LEU A 83 21.56 -6.12 15.81
C LEU A 83 22.67 -6.97 16.45
N ASP A 84 23.60 -7.53 15.64
CA ASP A 84 24.75 -8.28 16.13
C ASP A 84 25.67 -7.40 16.99
N LEU A 85 25.91 -6.16 16.57
CA LEU A 85 26.69 -5.20 17.34
C LEU A 85 26.00 -4.80 18.65
N ALA A 86 24.70 -4.53 18.62
CA ALA A 86 23.93 -4.18 19.80
C ALA A 86 23.91 -5.33 20.82
N ASN A 87 23.70 -6.56 20.37
CA ASN A 87 23.74 -7.75 21.23
C ASN A 87 25.10 -7.98 21.89
N ARG A 88 26.19 -7.61 21.21
CA ARG A 88 27.55 -7.72 21.77
C ARG A 88 27.86 -6.64 22.79
N LEU A 89 27.40 -5.40 22.55
CA LEU A 89 27.69 -4.24 23.38
C LEU A 89 26.72 -4.12 24.56
N PHE A 90 25.46 -4.44 24.33
CA PHE A 90 24.36 -4.28 25.29
C PHE A 90 23.46 -5.52 25.28
N PRO A 91 23.88 -6.63 25.92
CA PRO A 91 23.07 -7.84 25.99
C PRO A 91 21.72 -7.54 26.65
N GLY A 92 20.62 -7.68 25.90
CA GLY A 92 19.26 -7.48 26.38
C GLY A 92 18.58 -6.17 26.00
N ALA A 93 19.17 -5.34 25.14
CA ALA A 93 18.55 -4.11 24.62
C ALA A 93 18.35 -4.12 23.08
N PRO A 94 17.77 -5.15 22.48
CA PRO A 94 17.55 -5.18 21.02
C PRO A 94 16.39 -4.30 20.53
N ASP A 95 15.49 -3.84 21.42
CA ASP A 95 14.24 -3.16 21.07
C ASP A 95 14.41 -1.73 20.50
N SER A 96 15.65 -1.21 20.49
CA SER A 96 15.93 0.15 19.99
C SER A 96 16.25 0.22 18.49
N ILE A 97 16.34 -0.91 17.79
CA ILE A 97 16.69 -0.96 16.37
C ILE A 97 15.43 -1.11 15.54
N SER A 98 15.15 -0.11 14.68
CA SER A 98 14.00 -0.15 13.80
C SER A 98 14.12 -1.30 12.78
N ILE A 99 13.08 -2.12 12.72
CA ILE A 99 12.95 -3.17 11.70
C ILE A 99 12.63 -2.48 10.36
N PRO A 100 13.37 -2.78 9.27
CA PRO A 100 13.05 -2.20 7.97
C PRO A 100 11.69 -2.70 7.46
N SER A 101 10.93 -1.81 6.82
CA SER A 101 9.67 -2.15 6.16
C SER A 101 9.91 -3.16 5.05
N THR A 102 9.01 -4.11 4.91
CA THR A 102 9.10 -5.11 3.84
C THR A 102 8.66 -4.50 2.50
N PRO A 103 9.16 -5.01 1.36
CA PRO A 103 8.74 -4.54 0.03
C PRO A 103 7.22 -4.61 -0.20
N SER A 104 6.57 -5.61 0.38
CA SER A 104 5.11 -5.79 0.29
C SER A 104 4.35 -4.72 1.08
N GLU A 105 4.84 -4.31 2.27
CA GLU A 105 4.26 -3.22 3.05
C GLU A 105 4.42 -1.88 2.34
N GLU A 106 5.59 -1.61 1.76
CA GLU A 106 5.82 -0.38 0.99
C GLU A 106 4.97 -0.34 -0.28
N LEU A 107 4.81 -1.48 -0.97
CA LEU A 107 3.97 -1.57 -2.14
C LEU A 107 2.48 -1.34 -1.79
N ALA A 108 2.02 -1.84 -0.65
CA ALA A 108 0.67 -1.59 -0.17
C ALA A 108 0.44 -0.10 0.13
N ALA A 109 1.37 0.54 0.82
CA ALA A 109 1.31 1.98 1.09
C ALA A 109 1.35 2.81 -0.22
N PHE A 110 2.17 2.40 -1.18
CA PHE A 110 2.20 3.04 -2.50
C PHE A 110 0.87 2.90 -3.24
N ALA A 111 0.22 1.72 -3.17
CA ALA A 111 -1.09 1.49 -3.79
C ALA A 111 -2.15 2.37 -3.12
N GLU A 112 -2.22 2.42 -1.80
CA GLU A 112 -3.14 3.29 -1.06
C GLU A 112 -2.97 4.75 -1.45
N GLN A 113 -1.76 5.27 -1.41
CA GLN A 113 -1.47 6.66 -1.76
C GLN A 113 -1.85 6.99 -3.22
N LYS A 114 -1.55 6.08 -4.14
CA LYS A 114 -1.82 6.30 -5.57
C LYS A 114 -3.30 6.31 -5.89
N PHE A 115 -4.09 5.45 -5.24
CA PHE A 115 -5.52 5.30 -5.50
C PHE A 115 -6.42 6.02 -4.50
N GLU A 116 -5.87 6.68 -3.48
CA GLU A 116 -6.63 7.47 -2.51
C GLU A 116 -7.65 8.44 -3.16
N PRO A 117 -7.27 9.23 -4.18
CA PRO A 117 -8.21 10.15 -4.83
C PRO A 117 -9.36 9.42 -5.53
N GLU A 118 -9.08 8.29 -6.17
CA GLU A 118 -10.08 7.47 -6.89
C GLU A 118 -11.05 6.82 -5.89
N LEU A 119 -10.53 6.23 -4.81
CA LEU A 119 -11.33 5.61 -3.76
C LEU A 119 -12.18 6.65 -3.01
N ALA A 120 -11.64 7.82 -2.74
CA ALA A 120 -12.38 8.92 -2.14
C ALA A 120 -13.51 9.45 -3.04
N ALA A 121 -13.29 9.46 -4.36
CA ALA A 121 -14.33 9.80 -5.34
C ALA A 121 -15.44 8.75 -5.38
N GLN A 122 -15.08 7.47 -5.38
CA GLN A 122 -16.05 6.36 -5.31
C GLN A 122 -16.89 6.42 -4.04
N GLN A 123 -16.26 6.64 -2.88
CA GLN A 123 -16.97 6.76 -1.59
C GLN A 123 -17.94 7.93 -1.60
N ARG A 124 -17.54 9.10 -2.13
CA ARG A 124 -18.44 10.26 -2.28
C ARG A 124 -19.63 9.94 -3.18
N GLY A 125 -19.41 9.27 -4.31
CA GLY A 125 -20.49 8.85 -5.21
C GLY A 125 -21.47 7.89 -4.53
N ILE A 126 -21.00 6.95 -3.73
CA ILE A 126 -21.85 6.05 -2.94
C ILE A 126 -22.65 6.84 -1.90
N GLN A 127 -22.03 7.78 -1.20
CA GLN A 127 -22.70 8.62 -0.22
C GLN A 127 -23.81 9.48 -0.85
N GLU A 128 -23.50 10.16 -1.97
CA GLU A 128 -24.48 10.95 -2.71
C GLU A 128 -25.67 10.10 -3.18
N LYS A 129 -25.41 8.88 -3.67
CA LYS A 129 -26.47 7.94 -4.05
C LYS A 129 -27.35 7.55 -2.87
N ASN A 130 -26.75 7.29 -1.72
CA ASN A 130 -27.49 6.94 -0.51
C ASN A 130 -28.33 8.12 -0.02
N ASP A 131 -27.79 9.34 -0.04
CA ASP A 131 -28.49 10.56 0.35
C ASP A 131 -29.69 10.85 -0.58
N LEU A 132 -29.50 10.69 -1.89
CA LEU A 132 -30.58 10.82 -2.87
C LEU A 132 -31.67 9.76 -2.67
N SER A 133 -31.29 8.52 -2.42
CA SER A 133 -32.23 7.43 -2.11
C SER A 133 -33.03 7.70 -0.84
N PHE A 134 -32.40 8.24 0.20
CA PHE A 134 -33.05 8.66 1.42
C PHE A 134 -34.06 9.81 1.19
N LEU A 135 -33.65 10.84 0.44
CA LEU A 135 -34.53 11.97 0.09
C LEU A 135 -35.73 11.48 -0.72
N PHE A 136 -35.52 10.62 -1.71
CA PHE A 136 -36.61 10.05 -2.49
C PHE A 136 -37.59 9.26 -1.61
N SER A 137 -37.07 8.41 -0.73
CA SER A 137 -37.90 7.63 0.20
C SER A 137 -38.70 8.55 1.13
N SER A 138 -38.13 9.65 1.56
CA SER A 138 -38.77 10.64 2.42
C SER A 138 -39.88 11.40 1.66
N LEU A 139 -39.65 11.72 0.39
CA LEU A 139 -40.66 12.37 -0.48
C LEU A 139 -41.85 11.43 -0.76
N VAL A 140 -41.59 10.15 -1.04
CA VAL A 140 -42.63 9.13 -1.22
C VAL A 140 -43.46 8.96 0.06
N LYS A 141 -42.83 8.98 1.24
CA LYS A 141 -43.54 8.94 2.52
C LYS A 141 -44.37 10.20 2.76
N ALA A 142 -43.85 11.38 2.42
CA ALA A 142 -44.57 12.63 2.52
C ALA A 142 -45.79 12.65 1.56
N GLU A 143 -45.64 12.19 0.33
CA GLU A 143 -46.73 12.09 -0.63
C GLU A 143 -47.86 11.19 -0.12
N LYS A 144 -47.54 10.01 0.45
CA LYS A 144 -48.54 9.10 1.03
C LYS A 144 -49.35 9.78 2.16
N ARG A 145 -48.73 10.71 2.91
CA ARG A 145 -49.44 11.48 3.93
C ARG A 145 -50.35 12.58 3.36
N PHE A 146 -50.05 13.06 2.15
CA PHE A 146 -50.77 14.13 1.47
C PHE A 146 -51.58 13.63 0.25
N GLN A 147 -51.96 12.35 0.23
CA GLN A 147 -52.77 11.79 -0.86
C GLN A 147 -54.09 12.57 -0.99
N GLY A 148 -54.17 13.40 -2.01
CA GLY A 148 -55.32 14.25 -2.33
C GLY A 148 -54.95 15.70 -2.61
N GLN A 149 -53.78 16.16 -2.30
CA GLN A 149 -53.34 17.51 -2.56
C GLN A 149 -52.47 17.66 -3.81
N SER A 150 -53.10 18.25 -4.81
CA SER A 150 -52.53 19.04 -5.90
C SER A 150 -51.72 18.30 -7.00
N LYS A 151 -52.16 18.57 -8.24
CA LYS A 151 -51.58 18.28 -9.53
C LYS A 151 -50.08 18.68 -9.65
N ILE A 152 -49.67 19.66 -8.85
CA ILE A 152 -48.30 20.19 -8.73
C ILE A 152 -47.36 19.20 -8.09
N MET A 153 -47.75 18.52 -7.02
CA MET A 153 -46.91 17.52 -6.33
C MET A 153 -46.68 16.28 -7.21
N ARG A 154 -47.67 15.89 -8.00
CA ARG A 154 -47.50 14.80 -8.97
C ARG A 154 -46.49 15.13 -10.07
N LYS A 155 -46.51 16.38 -10.58
CA LYS A 155 -45.59 16.85 -11.60
C LYS A 155 -44.14 16.91 -11.04
N PHE A 156 -43.99 17.45 -9.85
CA PHE A 156 -42.70 17.55 -9.16
C PHE A 156 -42.08 16.15 -8.88
N ARG A 157 -42.90 15.18 -8.47
CA ARG A 157 -42.46 13.80 -8.27
C ARG A 157 -41.99 13.13 -9.57
N ALA A 158 -42.69 13.30 -10.66
CA ALA A 158 -42.31 12.74 -11.96
C ALA A 158 -40.97 13.34 -12.44
N GLU A 159 -40.76 14.62 -12.24
CA GLU A 159 -39.55 15.32 -12.61
C GLU A 159 -38.34 14.87 -11.75
N LEU A 160 -38.56 14.70 -10.43
CA LEU A 160 -37.53 14.19 -9.51
C LEU A 160 -37.16 12.72 -9.76
N ALA A 161 -38.15 11.88 -10.10
CA ALA A 161 -37.90 10.50 -10.48
C ALA A 161 -37.03 10.42 -11.76
N THR A 162 -37.33 11.24 -12.77
CA THR A 162 -36.56 11.32 -14.01
C THR A 162 -35.11 11.79 -13.75
N GLN A 163 -34.92 12.76 -12.86
CA GLN A 163 -33.59 13.24 -12.49
C GLN A 163 -32.80 12.18 -11.70
N LEU A 164 -33.48 11.43 -10.83
CA LEU A 164 -32.86 10.36 -10.05
C LEU A 164 -32.42 9.20 -10.95
N ASP A 165 -33.28 8.79 -11.88
CA ASP A 165 -32.95 7.75 -12.86
C ASP A 165 -31.76 8.16 -13.72
N TRP A 166 -31.74 9.42 -14.19
CA TRP A 166 -30.60 9.95 -14.93
C TRP A 166 -29.29 9.96 -14.13
N LEU A 167 -29.35 10.36 -12.83
CA LEU A 167 -28.19 10.35 -11.93
C LEU A 167 -27.68 8.93 -11.64
N ILE A 168 -28.60 7.97 -11.51
CA ILE A 168 -28.24 6.55 -11.31
C ILE A 168 -27.58 6.00 -12.56
N GLU A 169 -28.12 6.27 -13.75
CA GLU A 169 -27.54 5.83 -15.02
C GLU A 169 -26.15 6.44 -15.25
N THR A 170 -26.00 7.75 -15.04
CA THR A 170 -24.68 8.41 -15.20
C THR A 170 -23.63 7.97 -14.19
N HIS A 171 -24.00 7.50 -12.99
CA HIS A 171 -23.03 6.97 -12.01
C HIS A 171 -22.73 5.48 -12.23
N VAL A 172 -23.61 4.70 -12.84
CA VAL A 172 -23.34 3.30 -13.20
C VAL A 172 -22.37 3.20 -14.38
N ASP A 173 -22.45 4.12 -15.34
CA ASP A 173 -21.51 4.15 -16.50
C ASP A 173 -20.08 4.56 -16.11
N TYR A 174 -19.89 5.23 -14.97
CA TYR A 174 -18.55 5.57 -14.46
C TYR A 174 -17.82 4.40 -13.78
N ASN A 175 -18.53 3.29 -13.49
CA ASN A 175 -18.00 2.12 -12.77
C ASN A 175 -17.84 0.86 -13.66
N ASN A 176 -18.04 0.96 -14.98
CA ASN A 176 -17.76 -0.07 -15.97
C ASN A 176 -16.55 0.30 -16.82
#